data_1c059a4664d15f8455678471f1545211
#
_entry.id   1c059a4664d15f8455678471f1545211
#
_cell.length_a   1.000
_cell.length_b   1.000
_cell.length_c   1.000
_cell.angle_alpha   90.00
_cell.angle_beta   90.00
_cell.angle_gamma   90.00
#
_symmetry.space_group_name_H-M   'P 1'
#
loop_
_entity.id
_entity.type
_entity.pdbx_description
1 polymer ?
#
loop_
_entity_poly.entity_id
_entity_poly.type
_entity_poly.pdbx_seq_one_letter_code
_entity_poly.pdbx_strand_id
1 'polypeptide(L)'
;METKTDHRFSDAEMEIARETDLPGLLESLGYHVHRIGNYHTTKEMDSLRIRNRRTWFRYSNKTGGDAITFLQRFCGKSFQEAVEYLLAYHGRSRNAPARPSPQARPKGERSLFMLPPVSADHRRVFAYLQKRGIAPQVIRAFLCAGLLYEDALHHNCVFVGRDAAGVPRFANQRGTYDLNGPGFKGDVAGSDKRIGFRLPSRPDLDWVLVFEAPIDLMSYLTLRRQVTSNAIALCGLYEGALDTYLRDNPAIQQIVLCLDADGPGQTATEQFQAKYEKLGCIVKIKKPPRGKDWNEYLRQRSQRKERGDACQGQSR
;
A
#
# COMPACT_ATOMS: atom_id res chain seq x y z
N MET A 1 25.52 -1.99 -38.85
CA MET A 1 26.46 -2.07 -37.70
C MET A 1 26.26 -0.82 -36.88
N GLU A 2 25.36 -0.87 -35.91
CA GLU A 2 25.15 0.25 -34.95
C GLU A 2 26.13 0.08 -33.81
N THR A 3 27.02 1.04 -33.66
CA THR A 3 28.00 1.10 -32.60
C THR A 3 27.25 1.39 -31.28
N LYS A 4 27.19 0.39 -30.39
CA LYS A 4 26.85 0.60 -28.98
C LYS A 4 27.87 1.54 -28.38
N THR A 5 27.52 2.79 -28.18
CA THR A 5 28.28 3.75 -27.36
C THR A 5 28.21 3.30 -25.90
N ASP A 6 29.34 2.82 -25.41
CA ASP A 6 29.53 2.46 -23.98
C ASP A 6 29.60 3.76 -23.18
N HIS A 7 28.46 4.24 -22.64
CA HIS A 7 28.36 5.45 -21.83
C HIS A 7 28.76 5.12 -20.40
N ARG A 8 30.06 5.03 -20.13
CA ARG A 8 30.58 5.03 -18.77
C ARG A 8 30.67 6.47 -18.28
N PHE A 9 30.08 6.72 -17.09
CA PHE A 9 30.27 7.99 -16.36
C PHE A 9 31.64 7.98 -15.70
N SER A 10 32.32 9.15 -15.71
CA SER A 10 33.59 9.31 -15.01
C SER A 10 33.36 9.32 -13.48
N ASP A 11 34.40 9.01 -12.71
CA ASP A 11 34.35 9.02 -11.25
C ASP A 11 33.90 10.38 -10.71
N ALA A 12 34.33 11.47 -11.32
CA ALA A 12 33.92 12.82 -10.96
C ALA A 12 32.41 13.08 -11.21
N GLU A 13 31.86 12.57 -12.31
CA GLU A 13 30.41 12.64 -12.58
C GLU A 13 29.62 11.82 -11.58
N MET A 14 30.11 10.65 -11.23
CA MET A 14 29.50 9.78 -10.23
C MET A 14 29.52 10.40 -8.84
N GLU A 15 30.61 11.05 -8.45
CA GLU A 15 30.74 11.76 -7.16
C GLU A 15 29.73 12.91 -7.07
N ILE A 16 29.64 13.74 -8.10
CA ILE A 16 28.64 14.82 -8.16
C ILE A 16 27.23 14.29 -8.01
N ALA A 17 26.89 13.21 -8.71
CA ALA A 17 25.57 12.60 -8.62
C ALA A 17 25.25 12.06 -7.21
N ARG A 18 26.22 11.41 -6.54
CA ARG A 18 26.06 10.87 -5.19
C ARG A 18 26.02 11.95 -4.11
N GLU A 19 26.76 13.04 -4.30
CA GLU A 19 26.82 14.15 -3.35
C GLU A 19 25.70 15.17 -3.49
N THR A 20 24.73 14.91 -4.35
CA THR A 20 23.56 15.78 -4.53
C THR A 20 22.83 16.03 -3.23
N ASP A 21 22.47 17.29 -2.96
CA ASP A 21 21.66 17.70 -1.82
C ASP A 21 20.23 17.12 -1.95
N LEU A 22 19.96 16.06 -1.23
CA LEU A 22 18.69 15.35 -1.31
C LEU A 22 17.47 16.20 -0.93
N PRO A 23 17.48 17.00 0.16
CA PRO A 23 16.37 17.89 0.47
C PRO A 23 16.01 18.81 -0.71
N GLY A 24 16.99 19.52 -1.26
CA GLY A 24 16.78 20.42 -2.39
C GLY A 24 16.33 19.68 -3.67
N LEU A 25 16.89 18.50 -3.93
CA LEU A 25 16.44 17.64 -5.03
C LEU A 25 14.97 17.24 -4.85
N LEU A 26 14.58 16.80 -3.65
CA LEU A 26 13.20 16.38 -3.37
C LEU A 26 12.21 17.54 -3.52
N GLU A 27 12.57 18.73 -3.04
CA GLU A 27 11.77 19.94 -3.25
C GLU A 27 11.61 20.26 -4.74
N SER A 28 12.68 20.14 -5.54
CA SER A 28 12.61 20.33 -6.99
C SER A 28 11.75 19.29 -7.70
N LEU A 29 11.58 18.09 -7.10
CA LEU A 29 10.70 17.02 -7.56
C LEU A 29 9.26 17.18 -7.07
N GLY A 30 8.95 18.24 -6.29
CA GLY A 30 7.61 18.54 -5.78
C GLY A 30 7.24 17.85 -4.46
N TYR A 31 8.22 17.33 -3.70
CA TYR A 31 7.99 16.83 -2.36
C TYR A 31 8.03 17.97 -1.33
N HIS A 32 7.18 17.88 -0.31
CA HIS A 32 7.20 18.85 0.81
C HIS A 32 8.19 18.39 1.87
N VAL A 33 9.41 18.90 1.79
CA VAL A 33 10.48 18.56 2.74
C VAL A 33 10.37 19.40 4.00
N HIS A 34 10.54 18.77 5.17
CA HIS A 34 10.62 19.45 6.45
C HIS A 34 11.61 18.76 7.40
N ARG A 35 12.07 19.47 8.41
CA ARG A 35 13.07 18.98 9.35
C ARG A 35 12.41 18.33 10.57
N ILE A 36 12.94 17.17 10.97
CA ILE A 36 12.58 16.49 12.22
C ILE A 36 13.87 16.18 12.99
N GLY A 37 14.15 16.95 14.04
CA GLY A 37 15.39 16.81 14.81
C GLY A 37 16.63 17.01 13.92
N ASN A 38 17.48 15.98 13.84
CA ASN A 38 18.70 15.99 13.03
C ASN A 38 18.51 15.46 11.61
N TYR A 39 17.28 15.16 11.18
CA TYR A 39 16.96 14.59 9.88
C TYR A 39 16.02 15.50 9.10
N HIS A 40 15.96 15.30 7.78
CA HIS A 40 14.85 15.79 6.95
C HIS A 40 13.94 14.63 6.60
N THR A 41 12.68 14.92 6.37
CA THR A 41 11.65 13.99 5.90
C THR A 41 10.74 14.69 4.91
N THR A 42 9.81 13.97 4.27
CA THR A 42 8.81 14.57 3.40
C THR A 42 7.41 14.27 3.92
N LYS A 43 6.47 15.17 3.63
CA LYS A 43 5.06 14.98 4.00
C LYS A 43 4.47 13.73 3.32
N GLU A 44 4.92 13.42 2.11
CA GLU A 44 4.45 12.30 1.29
C GLU A 44 5.06 10.95 1.72
N MET A 45 6.17 10.99 2.45
CA MET A 45 6.89 9.80 2.92
C MET A 45 7.42 10.02 4.33
N ASP A 46 6.55 10.09 5.32
CA ASP A 46 6.84 10.36 6.73
C ASP A 46 7.82 9.36 7.39
N SER A 47 7.92 8.13 6.86
CA SER A 47 8.90 7.12 7.27
C SER A 47 10.28 7.29 6.62
N LEU A 48 10.45 8.23 5.69
CA LEU A 48 11.73 8.60 5.09
C LEU A 48 12.53 9.45 6.08
N ARG A 49 13.83 9.19 6.20
CA ARG A 49 14.78 10.03 6.94
C ARG A 49 15.98 10.31 6.06
N ILE A 50 16.28 11.58 5.87
CA ILE A 50 17.46 12.02 5.12
C ILE A 50 18.51 12.46 6.13
N ARG A 51 19.66 11.80 6.07
CA ARG A 51 20.81 12.06 6.94
C ARG A 51 21.90 12.81 6.16
N ASN A 52 22.57 13.76 6.83
CA ASN A 52 23.66 14.54 6.25
C ASN A 52 23.34 15.16 4.88
N ARG A 53 22.04 15.38 4.57
CA ARG A 53 21.52 15.91 3.30
C ARG A 53 21.87 15.08 2.05
N ARG A 54 22.51 13.92 2.18
CA ARG A 54 23.06 13.11 1.05
C ARG A 54 22.53 11.69 1.00
N THR A 55 22.16 11.12 2.15
CA THR A 55 21.68 9.74 2.22
C THR A 55 20.30 9.70 2.81
N TRP A 56 19.48 8.77 2.30
CA TRP A 56 18.16 8.55 2.80
C TRP A 56 18.01 7.13 3.32
N PHE A 57 17.11 6.95 4.27
CA PHE A 57 16.64 5.66 4.74
C PHE A 57 15.14 5.72 4.97
N ARG A 58 14.41 4.74 4.43
CA ARG A 58 12.97 4.61 4.62
C ARG A 58 12.67 3.45 5.55
N TYR A 59 12.16 3.76 6.74
CA TYR A 59 11.91 2.76 7.78
C TYR A 59 10.78 1.79 7.43
N SER A 60 9.79 2.23 6.66
CA SER A 60 8.65 1.38 6.27
C SER A 60 9.04 0.17 5.42
N ASN A 61 10.11 0.27 4.64
CA ASN A 61 10.60 -0.81 3.77
C ASN A 61 12.08 -1.17 4.00
N LYS A 62 12.71 -0.59 5.05
CA LYS A 62 14.12 -0.81 5.44
C LYS A 62 15.09 -0.66 4.28
N THR A 63 14.87 0.30 3.42
CA THR A 63 15.74 0.58 2.27
C THR A 63 16.31 1.97 2.37
N GLY A 64 17.51 2.14 1.84
CA GLY A 64 18.21 3.40 1.86
C GLY A 64 19.19 3.52 0.70
N GLY A 65 19.80 4.69 0.59
CA GLY A 65 20.80 4.97 -0.43
C GLY A 65 21.07 6.46 -0.59
N ASP A 66 21.54 6.82 -1.77
CA ASP A 66 21.88 8.15 -2.21
C ASP A 66 20.84 8.76 -3.18
N ALA A 67 21.15 9.88 -3.81
CA ALA A 67 20.26 10.53 -4.77
C ALA A 67 20.01 9.67 -6.02
N ILE A 68 21.00 8.88 -6.48
CA ILE A 68 20.86 7.98 -7.63
C ILE A 68 19.82 6.90 -7.30
N THR A 69 20.00 6.22 -6.18
CA THR A 69 19.09 5.16 -5.72
C THR A 69 17.69 5.70 -5.41
N PHE A 70 17.56 6.96 -4.96
CA PHE A 70 16.28 7.62 -4.78
C PHE A 70 15.52 7.74 -6.10
N LEU A 71 16.18 8.28 -7.13
CA LEU A 71 15.58 8.45 -8.45
C LEU A 71 15.22 7.13 -9.12
N GLN A 72 16.06 6.09 -8.95
CA GLN A 72 15.75 4.75 -9.45
C GLN A 72 14.49 4.19 -8.77
N ARG A 73 14.40 4.31 -7.45
CA ARG A 73 13.38 3.62 -6.66
C ARG A 73 12.03 4.34 -6.62
N PHE A 74 12.05 5.67 -6.59
CA PHE A 74 10.84 6.48 -6.42
C PHE A 74 10.43 7.25 -7.67
N CYS A 75 11.35 7.44 -8.61
CA CYS A 75 11.08 8.14 -9.86
C CYS A 75 11.12 7.22 -11.09
N GLY A 76 11.35 5.91 -10.90
CA GLY A 76 11.33 4.91 -11.97
C GLY A 76 12.44 5.08 -13.03
N LYS A 77 13.53 5.76 -12.68
CA LYS A 77 14.66 5.99 -13.60
C LYS A 77 15.59 4.77 -13.60
N SER A 78 16.16 4.46 -14.75
CA SER A 78 17.32 3.57 -14.84
C SER A 78 18.53 4.22 -14.14
N PHE A 79 19.59 3.46 -13.90
CA PHE A 79 20.82 4.01 -13.33
C PHE A 79 21.38 5.15 -14.20
N GLN A 80 21.45 4.94 -15.51
CA GLN A 80 21.95 5.94 -16.45
C GLN A 80 21.10 7.20 -16.45
N GLU A 81 19.77 7.08 -16.57
CA GLU A 81 18.85 8.24 -16.51
C GLU A 81 18.90 8.99 -15.17
N ALA A 82 19.12 8.27 -14.07
CA ALA A 82 19.27 8.90 -12.76
C ALA A 82 20.55 9.74 -12.68
N VAL A 83 21.69 9.21 -13.14
CA VAL A 83 22.96 9.95 -13.15
C VAL A 83 22.88 11.16 -14.10
N GLU A 84 22.38 10.97 -15.33
CA GLU A 84 22.18 12.07 -16.29
C GLU A 84 21.28 13.18 -15.73
N TYR A 85 20.19 12.80 -15.06
CA TYR A 85 19.29 13.74 -14.40
C TYR A 85 20.00 14.55 -13.32
N LEU A 86 20.82 13.92 -12.48
CA LEU A 86 21.56 14.59 -11.41
C LEU A 86 22.64 15.49 -11.96
N LEU A 87 23.34 15.08 -13.01
CA LEU A 87 24.31 15.94 -13.70
C LEU A 87 23.64 17.18 -14.31
N ALA A 88 22.47 17.00 -14.93
CA ALA A 88 21.68 18.11 -15.45
C ALA A 88 21.19 19.03 -14.33
N TYR A 89 20.78 18.50 -13.18
CA TYR A 89 20.40 19.24 -11.99
C TYR A 89 21.53 20.15 -11.50
N HIS A 90 22.79 19.70 -11.61
CA HIS A 90 24.00 20.47 -11.29
C HIS A 90 24.52 21.35 -12.45
N GLY A 91 23.75 21.48 -13.53
CA GLY A 91 24.13 22.32 -14.68
C GLY A 91 25.27 21.77 -15.56
N ARG A 92 25.57 20.45 -15.45
CA ARG A 92 26.65 19.77 -16.18
C ARG A 92 26.13 18.82 -17.27
N SER A 93 25.04 19.18 -17.95
CA SER A 93 24.52 18.38 -19.06
C SER A 93 25.43 18.41 -20.29
N ARG A 94 25.76 17.26 -20.85
CA ARG A 94 26.50 17.13 -22.13
C ARG A 94 25.65 17.52 -23.34
N ASN A 95 24.32 17.56 -23.22
CA ASN A 95 23.41 18.00 -24.25
C ASN A 95 22.25 18.73 -23.58
N ALA A 96 22.27 20.06 -23.56
CA ALA A 96 21.18 20.85 -23.04
C ALA A 96 20.07 21.03 -24.10
N PRO A 97 18.89 20.42 -23.95
CA PRO A 97 17.66 21.06 -24.40
C PRO A 97 17.12 21.96 -23.28
N ALA A 98 16.58 23.11 -23.70
CA ALA A 98 16.02 24.15 -22.86
C ALA A 98 15.17 23.59 -21.70
N ARG A 99 15.23 24.29 -20.52
CA ARG A 99 14.36 24.07 -19.37
C ARG A 99 12.93 23.77 -19.82
N PRO A 100 12.39 22.61 -19.50
CA PRO A 100 10.94 22.46 -19.57
C PRO A 100 10.37 23.19 -18.35
N SER A 101 9.47 24.13 -18.61
CA SER A 101 8.45 24.56 -17.65
C SER A 101 7.82 23.31 -17.00
N PRO A 102 7.19 23.44 -15.80
CA PRO A 102 6.49 22.31 -15.18
C PRO A 102 5.28 21.95 -16.06
N GLN A 103 5.55 21.34 -17.18
CA GLN A 103 4.54 20.69 -17.99
C GLN A 103 4.20 19.38 -17.31
N ALA A 104 2.90 19.20 -17.11
CA ALA A 104 2.33 17.92 -16.76
C ALA A 104 3.12 16.79 -17.46
N ARG A 105 3.61 15.84 -16.67
CA ARG A 105 4.24 14.62 -17.20
C ARG A 105 3.43 14.14 -18.40
N PRO A 106 4.07 13.84 -19.56
CA PRO A 106 3.38 13.02 -20.52
C PRO A 106 2.90 11.80 -19.73
N LYS A 107 1.62 11.49 -19.82
CA LYS A 107 1.07 10.24 -19.28
C LYS A 107 1.91 9.14 -19.93
N GLY A 108 2.97 8.69 -19.22
CA GLY A 108 3.69 7.49 -19.59
C GLY A 108 2.65 6.44 -19.85
N GLU A 109 2.81 5.63 -20.86
CA GLU A 109 1.96 4.48 -21.14
C GLU A 109 1.61 3.86 -19.79
N ARG A 110 0.33 3.95 -19.42
CA ARG A 110 -0.15 3.35 -18.19
C ARG A 110 0.22 1.88 -18.34
N SER A 111 1.12 1.40 -17.50
CA SER A 111 1.42 -0.03 -17.49
C SER A 111 0.08 -0.74 -17.49
N LEU A 112 -0.16 -1.56 -18.52
CA LEU A 112 -1.41 -2.29 -18.62
C LEU A 112 -1.56 -3.09 -17.33
N PHE A 113 -2.70 -2.90 -16.66
CA PHE A 113 -2.99 -3.68 -15.48
C PHE A 113 -3.12 -5.15 -15.87
N MET A 114 -2.24 -5.98 -15.34
CA MET A 114 -2.26 -7.42 -15.52
C MET A 114 -2.16 -8.09 -14.16
N LEU A 115 -3.07 -9.00 -13.88
CA LEU A 115 -3.01 -9.82 -12.68
C LEU A 115 -1.80 -10.75 -12.73
N PRO A 116 -1.05 -10.93 -11.63
CA PRO A 116 -0.03 -11.95 -11.53
C PRO A 116 -0.57 -13.35 -11.85
N PRO A 117 0.22 -14.23 -12.47
CA PRO A 117 -0.21 -15.58 -12.80
C PRO A 117 -0.60 -16.35 -11.53
N VAL A 118 -1.68 -17.10 -11.63
CA VAL A 118 -2.25 -17.88 -10.51
C VAL A 118 -1.41 -19.13 -10.28
N SER A 119 -1.08 -19.45 -9.03
CA SER A 119 -0.43 -20.69 -8.62
C SER A 119 -1.35 -21.91 -8.84
N ALA A 120 -0.77 -23.09 -9.04
CA ALA A 120 -1.51 -24.35 -9.15
C ALA A 120 -2.31 -24.69 -7.88
N ASP A 121 -1.88 -24.23 -6.72
CA ASP A 121 -2.61 -24.34 -5.46
C ASP A 121 -2.45 -23.06 -4.62
N HIS A 122 -3.18 -22.99 -3.50
CA HIS A 122 -3.20 -21.84 -2.61
C HIS A 122 -2.76 -22.18 -1.19
N ARG A 123 -1.96 -23.24 -1.02
CA ARG A 123 -1.61 -23.77 0.30
C ARG A 123 -0.83 -22.80 1.17
N ARG A 124 0.12 -22.07 0.58
CA ARG A 124 0.93 -21.10 1.33
C ARG A 124 0.12 -19.90 1.78
N VAL A 125 -0.71 -19.36 0.90
CA VAL A 125 -1.64 -18.27 1.23
C VAL A 125 -2.61 -18.72 2.31
N PHE A 126 -3.15 -19.92 2.20
CA PHE A 126 -4.05 -20.49 3.20
C PHE A 126 -3.36 -20.61 4.57
N ALA A 127 -2.18 -21.23 4.64
CA ALA A 127 -1.40 -21.40 5.86
C ALA A 127 -0.99 -20.04 6.47
N TYR A 128 -0.55 -19.09 5.63
CA TYR A 128 -0.18 -17.76 6.06
C TYR A 128 -1.34 -17.01 6.73
N LEU A 129 -2.51 -17.02 6.11
CA LEU A 129 -3.69 -16.36 6.66
C LEU A 129 -4.23 -17.06 7.91
N GLN A 130 -4.17 -18.41 7.98
CA GLN A 130 -4.47 -19.13 9.21
C GLN A 130 -3.53 -18.76 10.36
N LYS A 131 -2.22 -18.66 10.10
CA LYS A 131 -1.22 -18.20 11.09
C LYS A 131 -1.53 -16.79 11.60
N ARG A 132 -2.22 -15.97 10.80
CA ARG A 132 -2.74 -14.65 11.19
C ARG A 132 -4.09 -14.71 11.91
N GLY A 133 -4.61 -15.90 12.19
CA GLY A 133 -5.85 -16.09 12.92
C GLY A 133 -7.11 -16.00 12.05
N ILE A 134 -6.99 -15.83 10.74
CA ILE A 134 -8.16 -15.78 9.84
C ILE A 134 -8.83 -17.15 9.79
N ALA A 135 -10.15 -17.17 10.00
CA ALA A 135 -10.92 -18.41 9.99
C ALA A 135 -10.89 -19.11 8.61
N PRO A 136 -10.73 -20.45 8.57
CA PRO A 136 -10.68 -21.20 7.32
C PRO A 136 -11.86 -20.97 6.39
N GLN A 137 -13.06 -20.80 6.93
CA GLN A 137 -14.26 -20.51 6.13
C GLN A 137 -14.20 -19.15 5.44
N VAL A 138 -13.61 -18.12 6.07
CA VAL A 138 -13.39 -16.79 5.46
C VAL A 138 -12.37 -16.91 4.33
N ILE A 139 -11.23 -17.61 4.56
CA ILE A 139 -10.21 -17.81 3.54
C ILE A 139 -10.80 -18.53 2.32
N ARG A 140 -11.53 -19.64 2.53
CA ARG A 140 -12.16 -20.39 1.44
C ARG A 140 -13.18 -19.56 0.67
N ALA A 141 -14.00 -18.77 1.35
CA ALA A 141 -14.97 -17.90 0.70
C ALA A 141 -14.30 -16.89 -0.24
N PHE A 142 -13.17 -16.30 0.18
CA PHE A 142 -12.42 -15.34 -0.64
C PHE A 142 -11.72 -16.01 -1.83
N LEU A 143 -11.15 -17.20 -1.64
CA LEU A 143 -10.56 -18.01 -2.72
C LEU A 143 -11.62 -18.41 -3.75
N CYS A 144 -12.75 -18.97 -3.31
CA CYS A 144 -13.85 -19.39 -4.20
C CYS A 144 -14.49 -18.22 -4.95
N ALA A 145 -14.56 -17.04 -4.34
CA ALA A 145 -15.07 -15.83 -4.99
C ALA A 145 -14.06 -15.17 -5.96
N GLY A 146 -12.84 -15.70 -6.08
CA GLY A 146 -11.77 -15.10 -6.89
C GLY A 146 -11.35 -13.70 -6.41
N LEU A 147 -11.56 -13.40 -5.12
CA LEU A 147 -11.13 -12.17 -4.46
C LEU A 147 -9.71 -12.29 -3.90
N LEU A 148 -9.24 -13.51 -3.73
CA LEU A 148 -7.93 -13.85 -3.21
C LEU A 148 -7.37 -15.03 -3.99
N TYR A 149 -6.07 -15.01 -4.28
CA TYR A 149 -5.34 -16.18 -4.78
C TYR A 149 -3.87 -16.10 -4.42
N GLU A 150 -3.11 -17.17 -4.70
CA GLU A 150 -1.66 -17.24 -4.56
C GLU A 150 -1.01 -16.98 -5.91
N ASP A 151 -0.06 -16.03 -6.00
CA ASP A 151 0.70 -15.84 -7.23
C ASP A 151 1.74 -16.96 -7.44
N ALA A 152 1.94 -17.34 -8.72
CA ALA A 152 2.80 -18.46 -9.07
C ALA A 152 4.31 -18.16 -8.91
N LEU A 153 4.72 -16.89 -8.91
CA LEU A 153 6.14 -16.51 -8.95
C LEU A 153 6.72 -16.36 -7.54
N HIS A 154 5.98 -15.71 -6.64
CA HIS A 154 6.48 -15.35 -5.31
C HIS A 154 5.62 -15.93 -4.18
N HIS A 155 4.53 -16.63 -4.52
CA HIS A 155 3.56 -17.16 -3.56
C HIS A 155 2.95 -16.11 -2.63
N ASN A 156 2.80 -14.87 -3.10
CA ASN A 156 2.14 -13.81 -2.36
C ASN A 156 0.62 -14.01 -2.33
N CYS A 157 -0.03 -13.50 -1.29
CA CYS A 157 -1.47 -13.23 -1.35
C CYS A 157 -1.74 -12.14 -2.37
N VAL A 158 -2.60 -12.37 -3.34
CA VAL A 158 -3.10 -11.38 -4.29
C VAL A 158 -4.57 -11.12 -4.00
N PHE A 159 -4.87 -9.92 -3.51
CA PHE A 159 -6.23 -9.44 -3.22
C PHE A 159 -6.73 -8.64 -4.41
N VAL A 160 -7.78 -9.13 -5.08
CA VAL A 160 -8.29 -8.60 -6.34
C VAL A 160 -9.46 -7.65 -6.10
N GLY A 161 -9.29 -6.40 -6.53
CA GLY A 161 -10.36 -5.40 -6.58
C GLY A 161 -11.02 -5.37 -7.96
N ARG A 162 -12.36 -5.49 -7.98
CA ARG A 162 -13.16 -5.50 -9.20
C ARG A 162 -14.03 -4.24 -9.27
N ASP A 163 -14.26 -3.71 -10.48
CA ASP A 163 -15.21 -2.62 -10.69
C ASP A 163 -16.67 -3.10 -10.56
N ALA A 164 -17.63 -2.20 -10.76
CA ALA A 164 -19.05 -2.52 -10.66
C ALA A 164 -19.51 -3.56 -11.71
N ALA A 165 -18.81 -3.68 -12.83
CA ALA A 165 -19.05 -4.71 -13.85
C ALA A 165 -18.37 -6.06 -13.54
N GLY A 166 -17.70 -6.18 -12.39
CA GLY A 166 -16.97 -7.39 -11.99
C GLY A 166 -15.60 -7.56 -12.65
N VAL A 167 -15.12 -6.56 -13.41
CA VAL A 167 -13.84 -6.61 -14.10
C VAL A 167 -12.71 -6.28 -13.12
N PRO A 168 -11.63 -7.08 -13.03
CA PRO A 168 -10.45 -6.76 -12.22
C PRO A 168 -9.80 -5.45 -12.70
N ARG A 169 -9.61 -4.49 -11.79
CA ARG A 169 -8.97 -3.20 -12.05
C ARG A 169 -7.88 -2.85 -11.04
N PHE A 170 -7.83 -3.58 -9.96
CA PHE A 170 -6.90 -3.35 -8.86
C PHE A 170 -6.45 -4.69 -8.28
N ALA A 171 -5.21 -4.77 -7.85
CA ALA A 171 -4.77 -5.86 -7.01
C ALA A 171 -3.70 -5.40 -6.01
N ASN A 172 -3.86 -5.83 -4.75
CA ASN A 172 -2.88 -5.62 -3.70
C ASN A 172 -2.20 -6.94 -3.36
N GLN A 173 -0.89 -6.91 -3.18
CA GLN A 173 -0.08 -8.08 -2.87
C GLN A 173 0.45 -8.03 -1.44
N ARG A 174 0.49 -9.19 -0.79
CA ARG A 174 1.10 -9.39 0.52
C ARG A 174 1.98 -10.63 0.51
N GLY A 175 3.27 -10.45 0.82
CA GLY A 175 4.23 -11.55 0.94
C GLY A 175 3.86 -12.52 2.05
N THR A 176 3.99 -13.82 1.76
CA THR A 176 3.73 -14.89 2.71
C THR A 176 4.98 -15.33 3.49
N TYR A 177 6.17 -14.82 3.13
CA TYR A 177 7.43 -15.12 3.78
C TYR A 177 7.77 -14.08 4.85
N ASP A 178 8.02 -14.55 6.08
CA ASP A 178 8.35 -13.71 7.26
C ASP A 178 9.84 -13.81 7.65
N LEU A 179 10.68 -14.46 6.84
CA LEU A 179 12.00 -14.94 7.28
C LEU A 179 13.02 -13.84 7.61
N ASN A 180 12.93 -12.63 7.02
CA ASN A 180 13.96 -11.60 7.20
C ASN A 180 13.38 -10.18 7.37
N GLY A 181 12.23 -10.03 8.00
CA GLY A 181 11.61 -8.72 8.25
C GLY A 181 10.16 -8.62 7.77
N PRO A 182 9.59 -7.40 7.68
CA PRO A 182 8.21 -7.23 7.24
C PRO A 182 8.07 -7.71 5.80
N GLY A 183 7.19 -8.70 5.58
CA GLY A 183 6.93 -9.28 4.28
C GLY A 183 6.53 -8.23 3.23
N PHE A 184 6.72 -8.54 1.96
CA PHE A 184 6.37 -7.67 0.84
C PHE A 184 4.92 -7.15 0.95
N LYS A 185 4.71 -5.87 0.64
CA LYS A 185 3.41 -5.21 0.55
C LYS A 185 3.45 -4.21 -0.62
N GLY A 186 2.51 -4.29 -1.53
CA GLY A 186 2.43 -3.36 -2.66
C GLY A 186 1.21 -3.61 -3.53
N ASP A 187 0.93 -2.66 -4.41
CA ASP A 187 -0.09 -2.81 -5.44
C ASP A 187 0.56 -3.35 -6.72
N VAL A 188 -0.20 -4.14 -7.47
CA VAL A 188 0.20 -4.58 -8.82
C VAL A 188 0.30 -3.37 -9.74
N ALA A 189 1.33 -3.34 -10.60
CA ALA A 189 1.52 -2.24 -11.56
C ALA A 189 0.28 -2.03 -12.45
N GLY A 190 -0.07 -0.78 -12.71
CA GLY A 190 -1.26 -0.43 -13.48
C GLY A 190 -2.59 -0.53 -12.72
N SER A 191 -2.59 -0.88 -11.44
CA SER A 191 -3.79 -0.92 -10.59
C SER A 191 -4.47 0.45 -10.51
N ASP A 192 -5.80 0.46 -10.66
CA ASP A 192 -6.61 1.65 -10.41
C ASP A 192 -6.95 1.74 -8.91
N LYS A 193 -6.23 2.59 -8.19
CA LYS A 193 -6.41 2.80 -6.74
C LYS A 193 -7.80 3.29 -6.35
N ARG A 194 -8.58 3.84 -7.29
CA ARG A 194 -9.96 4.25 -7.05
C ARG A 194 -10.92 3.06 -6.87
N ILE A 195 -10.46 1.84 -7.16
CA ILE A 195 -11.26 0.63 -6.95
C ILE A 195 -11.01 0.04 -5.55
N GLY A 196 -9.74 0.01 -5.09
CA GLY A 196 -9.39 -0.64 -3.84
C GLY A 196 -9.72 -2.14 -3.85
N PHE A 197 -9.61 -2.79 -2.68
CA PHE A 197 -10.10 -4.16 -2.51
C PHE A 197 -11.50 -4.13 -1.91
N ARG A 198 -12.50 -4.66 -2.62
CA ARG A 198 -13.90 -4.58 -2.19
C ARG A 198 -14.62 -5.92 -2.34
N LEU A 199 -15.56 -6.17 -1.43
CA LEU A 199 -16.46 -7.30 -1.55
C LEU A 199 -17.58 -6.98 -2.57
N PRO A 200 -18.20 -8.01 -3.17
CA PRO A 200 -19.40 -7.84 -3.97
C PRO A 200 -20.47 -7.09 -3.17
N SER A 201 -21.14 -6.15 -3.83
CA SER A 201 -22.16 -5.33 -3.19
C SER A 201 -23.37 -6.15 -2.75
N ARG A 202 -23.92 -5.78 -1.60
CA ARG A 202 -25.15 -6.26 -1.01
C ARG A 202 -26.17 -5.13 -1.05
N PRO A 203 -27.07 -5.08 -2.04
CA PRO A 203 -28.03 -3.99 -2.20
C PRO A 203 -29.09 -3.94 -1.10
N ASP A 204 -29.23 -5.00 -0.32
CA ASP A 204 -30.09 -5.09 0.87
C ASP A 204 -29.48 -4.39 2.11
N LEU A 205 -28.25 -3.89 2.04
CA LEU A 205 -27.57 -3.19 3.11
C LEU A 205 -27.32 -1.74 2.72
N ASP A 206 -27.72 -0.82 3.58
CA ASP A 206 -27.52 0.63 3.45
C ASP A 206 -26.23 1.16 4.08
N TRP A 207 -25.31 0.28 4.49
CA TRP A 207 -24.06 0.60 5.15
C TRP A 207 -22.87 -0.11 4.53
N VAL A 208 -21.66 0.46 4.73
CA VAL A 208 -20.38 -0.10 4.28
C VAL A 208 -19.33 -0.05 5.40
N LEU A 209 -18.56 -1.14 5.53
CA LEU A 209 -17.37 -1.20 6.39
C LEU A 209 -16.14 -0.78 5.60
N VAL A 210 -15.32 0.10 6.17
CA VAL A 210 -14.11 0.64 5.53
C VAL A 210 -12.88 0.28 6.35
N PHE A 211 -11.94 -0.43 5.73
CA PHE A 211 -10.69 -0.89 6.35
C PHE A 211 -9.47 -0.31 5.63
N GLU A 212 -8.31 -0.26 6.30
CA GLU A 212 -7.07 0.11 5.66
C GLU A 212 -6.51 -1.02 4.78
N ALA A 213 -6.53 -2.27 5.26
CA ALA A 213 -5.96 -3.40 4.54
C ALA A 213 -6.93 -4.61 4.42
N PRO A 214 -6.78 -5.44 3.36
CA PRO A 214 -7.61 -6.62 3.16
C PRO A 214 -7.56 -7.62 4.32
N ILE A 215 -6.40 -7.75 4.97
CA ILE A 215 -6.24 -8.67 6.12
C ILE A 215 -7.07 -8.20 7.32
N ASP A 216 -7.21 -6.89 7.53
CA ASP A 216 -8.04 -6.34 8.61
C ASP A 216 -9.52 -6.56 8.33
N LEU A 217 -9.94 -6.40 7.09
CA LEU A 217 -11.29 -6.77 6.64
C LEU A 217 -11.57 -8.25 6.91
N MET A 218 -10.69 -9.17 6.50
CA MET A 218 -10.84 -10.61 6.74
C MET A 218 -10.83 -10.94 8.25
N SER A 219 -10.03 -10.25 9.04
CA SER A 219 -9.97 -10.39 10.49
C SER A 219 -11.28 -9.99 11.14
N TYR A 220 -11.85 -8.87 10.71
CA TYR A 220 -13.15 -8.41 11.20
C TYR A 220 -14.28 -9.41 10.87
N LEU A 221 -14.33 -9.92 9.63
CA LEU A 221 -15.30 -10.95 9.23
C LEU A 221 -15.14 -12.23 10.07
N THR A 222 -13.90 -12.62 10.36
CA THR A 222 -13.61 -13.76 11.27
C THR A 222 -14.17 -13.52 12.67
N LEU A 223 -13.95 -12.33 13.24
CA LEU A 223 -14.47 -11.94 14.55
C LEU A 223 -15.99 -11.92 14.59
N ARG A 224 -16.63 -11.50 13.51
CA ARG A 224 -18.09 -11.44 13.36
C ARG A 224 -18.72 -12.75 12.95
N ARG A 225 -17.93 -13.76 12.60
CA ARG A 225 -18.37 -15.06 12.03
C ARG A 225 -19.26 -14.87 10.79
N GLN A 226 -18.92 -13.89 9.96
CA GLN A 226 -19.61 -13.55 8.72
C GLN A 226 -18.62 -13.67 7.55
N VAL A 227 -19.13 -13.96 6.35
CA VAL A 227 -18.33 -14.05 5.12
C VAL A 227 -18.78 -13.04 4.07
N THR A 228 -19.92 -12.37 4.28
CA THR A 228 -20.50 -11.40 3.35
C THR A 228 -20.87 -10.11 4.06
N SER A 229 -20.60 -8.97 3.43
CA SER A 229 -20.94 -7.62 3.89
C SER A 229 -20.68 -6.63 2.78
N ASN A 230 -21.25 -5.43 2.82
CA ASN A 230 -20.69 -4.29 2.10
C ASN A 230 -19.41 -3.89 2.82
N ALA A 231 -18.27 -4.13 2.19
CA ALA A 231 -16.97 -3.84 2.79
C ALA A 231 -15.92 -3.51 1.73
N ILE A 232 -15.05 -2.56 2.06
CA ILE A 232 -13.91 -2.15 1.24
C ILE A 232 -12.66 -2.04 2.11
N ALA A 233 -11.51 -2.46 1.57
CA ALA A 233 -10.20 -2.12 2.08
C ALA A 233 -9.50 -1.18 1.08
N LEU A 234 -9.07 -0.03 1.56
CA LEU A 234 -8.50 1.05 0.74
C LEU A 234 -7.10 0.68 0.21
N CYS A 235 -6.45 -0.30 0.81
CA CYS A 235 -5.05 -0.69 0.57
C CYS A 235 -4.07 0.47 0.77
N GLY A 236 -4.27 1.21 1.84
CA GLY A 236 -3.68 2.47 2.24
C GLY A 236 -4.77 3.41 2.75
N LEU A 237 -4.55 4.71 2.70
CA LEU A 237 -5.49 5.72 3.20
C LEU A 237 -6.01 6.64 2.08
N TYR A 238 -6.10 6.11 0.84
CA TYR A 238 -6.60 6.85 -0.30
C TYR A 238 -8.13 6.76 -0.39
N GLU A 239 -8.80 7.88 -0.14
CA GLU A 239 -10.27 8.00 -0.08
C GLU A 239 -10.99 7.74 -1.41
N GLY A 240 -10.32 7.93 -2.55
CA GLY A 240 -10.93 7.77 -3.89
C GLY A 240 -11.50 6.37 -4.15
N ALA A 241 -11.05 5.35 -3.40
CA ALA A 241 -11.64 4.02 -3.46
C ALA A 241 -13.03 3.99 -2.81
N LEU A 242 -13.21 4.67 -1.67
CA LEU A 242 -14.51 4.81 -1.01
C LEU A 242 -15.47 5.69 -1.83
N ASP A 243 -14.99 6.82 -2.37
CA ASP A 243 -15.79 7.68 -3.27
C ASP A 243 -16.36 6.89 -4.46
N THR A 244 -15.53 6.04 -5.07
CA THR A 244 -15.97 5.20 -6.18
C THR A 244 -16.98 4.15 -5.72
N TYR A 245 -16.74 3.51 -4.57
CA TYR A 245 -17.66 2.51 -4.04
C TYR A 245 -19.05 3.09 -3.72
N LEU A 246 -19.10 4.27 -3.09
CA LEU A 246 -20.37 4.95 -2.79
C LEU A 246 -21.11 5.38 -4.06
N ARG A 247 -20.40 5.87 -5.07
CA ARG A 247 -20.99 6.21 -6.37
C ARG A 247 -21.58 4.96 -7.06
N ASP A 248 -20.91 3.83 -6.98
CA ASP A 248 -21.35 2.57 -7.57
C ASP A 248 -22.51 1.95 -6.76
N ASN A 249 -22.74 2.37 -5.51
CA ASN A 249 -23.75 1.85 -4.59
C ASN A 249 -24.52 2.99 -3.89
N PRO A 250 -25.37 3.73 -4.61
CA PRO A 250 -26.03 4.93 -4.10
C PRO A 250 -27.03 4.69 -2.95
N ALA A 251 -27.43 3.44 -2.70
CA ALA A 251 -28.28 3.08 -1.57
C ALA A 251 -27.54 3.13 -0.22
N ILE A 252 -26.22 3.22 -0.22
CA ILE A 252 -25.43 3.29 1.02
C ILE A 252 -25.52 4.68 1.60
N GLN A 253 -26.07 4.77 2.80
CA GLN A 253 -26.22 6.00 3.59
C GLN A 253 -25.30 6.04 4.81
N GLN A 254 -24.82 4.87 5.25
CA GLN A 254 -23.99 4.77 6.46
C GLN A 254 -22.61 4.20 6.15
N ILE A 255 -21.59 4.89 6.65
CA ILE A 255 -20.17 4.50 6.54
C ILE A 255 -19.66 4.13 7.93
N VAL A 256 -19.09 2.95 8.08
CA VAL A 256 -18.45 2.50 9.33
C VAL A 256 -16.95 2.45 9.10
N LEU A 257 -16.23 3.46 9.60
CA LEU A 257 -14.77 3.54 9.51
C LEU A 257 -14.13 2.59 10.52
N CYS A 258 -13.45 1.56 10.01
CA CYS A 258 -12.74 0.54 10.76
C CYS A 258 -11.22 0.62 10.50
N LEU A 259 -10.68 1.83 10.36
CA LEU A 259 -9.27 2.10 10.06
C LEU A 259 -8.38 1.76 11.26
N ASP A 260 -7.06 1.72 11.00
CA ASP A 260 -6.06 1.46 12.03
C ASP A 260 -6.10 2.50 13.16
N ALA A 261 -5.75 2.10 14.36
CA ALA A 261 -5.76 2.98 15.55
C ALA A 261 -4.44 3.75 15.75
N ASP A 262 -3.52 3.70 14.77
CA ASP A 262 -2.27 4.46 14.77
C ASP A 262 -2.48 5.93 14.31
N GLY A 263 -1.42 6.75 14.37
CA GLY A 263 -1.51 8.18 14.05
C GLY A 263 -2.06 8.46 12.64
N PRO A 264 -1.54 7.86 11.58
CA PRO A 264 -2.07 8.02 10.22
C PRO A 264 -3.52 7.59 10.08
N GLY A 265 -3.90 6.44 10.65
CA GLY A 265 -5.28 5.94 10.62
C GLY A 265 -6.26 6.83 11.38
N GLN A 266 -5.83 7.45 12.50
CA GLN A 266 -6.65 8.42 13.25
C GLN A 266 -6.86 9.70 12.44
N THR A 267 -5.81 10.27 11.86
CA THR A 267 -5.91 11.45 11.00
C THR A 267 -6.83 11.21 9.80
N ALA A 268 -6.69 10.06 9.14
CA ALA A 268 -7.57 9.70 8.03
C ALA A 268 -9.03 9.51 8.49
N THR A 269 -9.24 8.92 9.67
CA THR A 269 -10.59 8.76 10.25
C THR A 269 -11.28 10.11 10.44
N GLU A 270 -10.59 11.11 11.00
CA GLU A 270 -11.11 12.45 11.20
C GLU A 270 -11.42 13.14 9.87
N GLN A 271 -10.53 13.04 8.89
CA GLN A 271 -10.71 13.62 7.56
C GLN A 271 -11.90 13.00 6.83
N PHE A 272 -12.01 11.67 6.86
CA PHE A 272 -13.10 10.95 6.21
C PHE A 272 -14.43 11.23 6.90
N GLN A 273 -14.47 11.27 8.22
CA GLN A 273 -15.67 11.63 8.96
C GLN A 273 -16.16 13.01 8.54
N ALA A 274 -15.31 14.03 8.61
CA ALA A 274 -15.69 15.41 8.25
C ALA A 274 -16.17 15.52 6.79
N LYS A 275 -15.51 14.80 5.86
CA LYS A 275 -15.89 14.80 4.44
C LYS A 275 -17.26 14.17 4.20
N TYR A 276 -17.47 12.95 4.70
CA TYR A 276 -18.67 12.19 4.37
C TYR A 276 -19.91 12.63 5.17
N GLU A 277 -19.75 13.15 6.38
CA GLU A 277 -20.84 13.84 7.12
C GLU A 277 -21.29 15.10 6.36
N LYS A 278 -20.36 15.88 5.81
CA LYS A 278 -20.69 17.04 4.97
C LYS A 278 -21.42 16.63 3.67
N LEU A 279 -21.21 15.42 3.17
CA LEU A 279 -21.91 14.85 2.03
C LEU A 279 -23.25 14.21 2.40
N GLY A 280 -23.67 14.28 3.69
CA GLY A 280 -24.94 13.77 4.16
C GLY A 280 -24.93 12.30 4.57
N CYS A 281 -23.77 11.64 4.63
CA CYS A 281 -23.67 10.27 5.11
C CYS A 281 -23.66 10.21 6.65
N ILE A 282 -24.22 9.15 7.20
CA ILE A 282 -24.03 8.81 8.62
C ILE A 282 -22.68 8.12 8.78
N VAL A 283 -21.75 8.73 9.51
CA VAL A 283 -20.42 8.16 9.73
C VAL A 283 -20.31 7.61 11.15
N LYS A 284 -19.95 6.33 11.28
CA LYS A 284 -19.65 5.68 12.55
C LYS A 284 -18.19 5.26 12.57
N ILE A 285 -17.52 5.43 13.71
CA ILE A 285 -16.14 5.02 13.91
C ILE A 285 -16.13 3.75 14.75
N LYS A 286 -15.41 2.74 14.28
CA LYS A 286 -15.25 1.46 14.97
C LYS A 286 -13.78 1.06 15.01
N LYS A 287 -13.15 1.26 16.17
CA LYS A 287 -11.74 0.90 16.39
C LYS A 287 -11.63 -0.55 16.91
N PRO A 288 -10.50 -1.23 16.66
CA PRO A 288 -10.21 -2.48 17.36
C PRO A 288 -10.16 -2.20 18.88
N PRO A 289 -10.77 -3.07 19.71
CA PRO A 289 -10.80 -2.86 21.17
C PRO A 289 -9.41 -2.87 21.83
N ARG A 290 -8.41 -3.47 21.15
CA ARG A 290 -7.00 -3.53 21.57
C ARG A 290 -6.12 -3.70 20.34
N GLY A 291 -4.85 -3.28 20.45
CA GLY A 291 -3.90 -3.29 19.35
C GLY A 291 -4.12 -2.14 18.38
N LYS A 292 -3.28 -2.09 17.36
CA LYS A 292 -3.32 -1.01 16.36
C LYS A 292 -4.28 -1.29 15.20
N ASP A 293 -4.52 -2.58 14.89
CA ASP A 293 -5.33 -3.01 13.74
C ASP A 293 -6.22 -4.23 14.10
N TRP A 294 -7.14 -4.58 13.22
CA TRP A 294 -8.08 -5.68 13.46
C TRP A 294 -7.42 -7.05 13.44
N ASN A 295 -6.32 -7.21 12.70
CA ASN A 295 -5.58 -8.46 12.68
C ASN A 295 -4.80 -8.68 13.99
N GLU A 296 -4.19 -7.64 14.54
CA GLU A 296 -3.54 -7.72 15.83
C GLU A 296 -4.55 -8.08 16.93
N TYR A 297 -5.71 -7.41 16.96
CA TYR A 297 -6.77 -7.73 17.89
C TYR A 297 -7.25 -9.19 17.79
N LEU A 298 -7.46 -9.68 16.57
CA LEU A 298 -7.86 -11.06 16.34
C LEU A 298 -6.82 -12.05 16.90
N ARG A 299 -5.54 -11.83 16.62
CA ARG A 299 -4.44 -12.68 17.11
C ARG A 299 -4.34 -12.69 18.64
N GLN A 300 -4.42 -11.52 19.27
CA GLN A 300 -4.41 -11.41 20.74
C GLN A 300 -5.59 -12.15 21.37
N ARG A 301 -6.76 -12.07 20.76
CA ARG A 301 -7.97 -12.78 21.23
C ARG A 301 -7.82 -14.31 21.12
N SER A 302 -7.25 -14.81 20.03
CA SER A 302 -7.00 -16.25 19.83
C SER A 302 -6.01 -16.79 20.85
N GLN A 303 -4.90 -16.11 21.08
CA GLN A 303 -3.88 -16.50 22.07
C GLN A 303 -4.43 -16.55 23.50
N ARG A 304 -5.35 -15.65 23.86
CA ARG A 304 -5.98 -15.66 25.19
C ARG A 304 -6.92 -16.86 25.37
N LYS A 305 -7.64 -17.24 24.32
CA LYS A 305 -8.52 -18.40 24.34
C LYS A 305 -7.71 -19.68 24.54
N GLU A 306 -6.62 -19.85 23.79
CA GLU A 306 -5.71 -21.00 23.94
C GLU A 306 -5.11 -21.10 25.35
N ARG A 307 -4.70 -19.98 25.96
CA ARG A 307 -4.18 -19.94 27.34
C ARG A 307 -5.26 -20.24 28.39
N GLY A 308 -6.49 -19.77 28.19
CA GLY A 308 -7.62 -20.04 29.07
C GLY A 308 -8.02 -21.51 29.06
N ASP A 309 -8.06 -22.12 27.88
CA ASP A 309 -8.37 -23.54 27.71
C ASP A 309 -7.25 -24.44 28.28
N ALA A 310 -5.96 -24.03 28.17
CA ALA A 310 -4.84 -24.75 28.77
C ALA A 310 -4.85 -24.75 30.32
N CYS A 311 -5.29 -23.67 30.96
CA CYS A 311 -5.43 -23.63 32.43
C CYS A 311 -6.59 -24.50 32.95
N GLN A 312 -7.64 -24.68 32.18
CA GLN A 312 -8.77 -25.54 32.58
C GLN A 312 -8.50 -27.04 32.37
N GLY A 313 -7.57 -27.38 31.48
CA GLY A 313 -7.16 -28.76 31.21
C GLY A 313 -6.18 -29.35 32.24
N GLN A 314 -5.55 -28.53 33.07
CA GLN A 314 -4.61 -28.96 34.13
C GLN A 314 -5.27 -29.16 35.50
N SER A 315 -6.57 -28.90 35.62
CA SER A 315 -7.34 -29.05 36.86
C SER A 315 -8.30 -30.25 36.86
N ARG A 316 -8.00 -31.27 36.06
CA ARG A 316 -8.75 -32.54 36.06
C ARG A 316 -7.83 -33.73 36.30
#